data_3e1ca3eb2d95f4e51dbb0a4fda093e1b
#
_entry.id   3e1ca3eb2d95f4e51dbb0a4fda093e1b
#
_cell.length_a   1.000
_cell.length_b   1.000
_cell.length_c   1.000
_cell.angle_alpha   90.00
_cell.angle_beta   90.00
_cell.angle_gamma   90.00
#
_symmetry.space_group_name_H-M   'P 1'
#
loop_
_entity.id
_entity.type
_entity.pdbx_description
1 polymer ?
#
loop_
_entity_poly.entity_id
_entity_poly.type
_entity_poly.pdbx_seq_one_letter_code
_entity_poly.pdbx_strand_id
1 'polypeptide(L)'
;MKKGFTMIELIFVIVILGILASVAIPRLAATREDAEISAAVANLRTLVSDATAYYTVKGTFNNAKWNEITNVPTDKPDALVTANNSLKVGGARCIDFLIRGKNSGNTTDNANAQTHILIAKFNGNNDTSLTALCTQVQNSEPLKAYFSSKVNGVTANDGKGRVAIGSSISIYDEQTTTSTGS
;
A
#
# COMPACT_ATOMS: atom_id res chain seq x y z
N MET A 1 45.88 12.78 -39.91
CA MET A 1 46.20 13.65 -38.76
C MET A 1 45.09 13.48 -37.73
N LYS A 2 45.40 12.94 -36.53
CA LYS A 2 44.42 12.82 -35.43
C LYS A 2 44.35 14.17 -34.73
N LYS A 3 43.20 14.81 -34.79
CA LYS A 3 42.93 16.05 -34.05
C LYS A 3 42.72 15.70 -32.61
N GLY A 4 43.52 16.23 -31.69
CA GLY A 4 43.33 16.10 -30.23
C GLY A 4 42.39 17.18 -29.72
N PHE A 5 41.61 16.89 -28.66
CA PHE A 5 40.80 17.85 -27.96
C PHE A 5 41.66 18.89 -27.25
N THR A 6 41.26 20.13 -27.26
CA THR A 6 41.90 21.20 -26.49
C THR A 6 41.46 21.15 -25.02
N MET A 7 42.31 21.56 -24.11
CA MET A 7 41.98 21.62 -22.67
C MET A 7 40.77 22.51 -22.38
N ILE A 8 40.58 23.57 -23.18
CA ILE A 8 39.46 24.49 -22.99
C ILE A 8 38.11 23.89 -23.42
N GLU A 9 38.09 23.07 -24.49
CA GLU A 9 36.91 22.34 -24.94
C GLU A 9 36.44 21.36 -23.84
N LEU A 10 37.38 20.67 -23.17
CA LEU A 10 37.03 19.77 -22.11
C LEU A 10 36.44 20.50 -20.90
N ILE A 11 37.07 21.61 -20.46
CA ILE A 11 36.59 22.40 -19.31
C ILE A 11 35.20 22.98 -19.58
N PHE A 12 34.97 23.51 -20.79
CA PHE A 12 33.67 24.07 -21.17
C PHE A 12 32.55 23.01 -21.08
N VAL A 13 32.80 21.79 -21.59
CA VAL A 13 31.80 20.70 -21.54
C VAL A 13 31.49 20.30 -20.10
N ILE A 14 32.49 20.11 -19.23
CA ILE A 14 32.21 19.70 -17.84
C ILE A 14 31.49 20.77 -17.03
N VAL A 15 31.74 22.07 -17.30
CA VAL A 15 31.00 23.17 -16.67
C VAL A 15 29.53 23.16 -17.07
N ILE A 16 29.23 23.02 -18.37
CA ILE A 16 27.84 22.94 -18.84
C ILE A 16 27.14 21.71 -18.26
N LEU A 17 27.80 20.55 -18.31
CA LEU A 17 27.24 19.32 -17.72
C LEU A 17 26.97 19.48 -16.21
N GLY A 18 27.86 20.15 -15.46
CA GLY A 18 27.69 20.43 -14.04
C GLY A 18 26.44 21.29 -13.77
N ILE A 19 26.22 22.35 -14.57
CA ILE A 19 25.03 23.21 -14.44
C ILE A 19 23.75 22.44 -14.75
N LEU A 20 23.75 21.64 -15.82
CA LEU A 20 22.58 20.83 -16.18
C LEU A 20 22.29 19.76 -15.14
N ALA A 21 23.32 19.08 -14.63
CA ALA A 21 23.20 18.06 -13.61
C ALA A 21 22.61 18.62 -12.30
N SER A 22 22.96 19.85 -11.92
CA SER A 22 22.47 20.49 -10.68
C SER A 22 20.96 20.66 -10.64
N VAL A 23 20.30 20.81 -11.78
CA VAL A 23 18.84 20.93 -11.90
C VAL A 23 18.18 19.57 -12.16
N ALA A 24 18.84 18.69 -12.91
CA ALA A 24 18.25 17.41 -13.32
C ALA A 24 18.12 16.42 -12.15
N ILE A 25 19.14 16.34 -11.29
CA ILE A 25 19.18 15.35 -10.19
C ILE A 25 18.01 15.53 -9.20
N PRO A 26 17.68 16.73 -8.66
CA PRO A 26 16.54 16.88 -7.76
C PRO A 26 15.19 16.51 -8.38
N ARG A 27 15.02 16.81 -9.69
CA ARG A 27 13.78 16.47 -10.41
C ARG A 27 13.60 14.96 -10.57
N LEU A 28 14.68 14.24 -10.87
CA LEU A 28 14.64 12.79 -10.99
C LEU A 28 14.32 12.10 -9.67
N ALA A 29 14.81 12.61 -8.54
CA ALA A 29 14.46 12.09 -7.22
C ALA A 29 12.96 12.23 -6.93
N ALA A 30 12.37 13.41 -7.16
CA ALA A 30 10.94 13.64 -6.96
C ALA A 30 10.05 12.74 -7.84
N THR A 31 10.39 12.59 -9.12
CA THR A 31 9.61 11.72 -10.02
C THR A 31 9.69 10.24 -9.65
N ARG A 32 10.79 9.80 -9.04
CA ARG A 32 10.93 8.43 -8.53
C ARG A 32 9.98 8.18 -7.36
N GLU A 33 9.88 9.10 -6.41
CA GLU A 33 8.98 9.00 -5.27
C GLU A 33 7.51 8.92 -5.72
N ASP A 34 7.10 9.75 -6.69
CA ASP A 34 5.75 9.72 -7.26
C ASP A 34 5.45 8.38 -7.96
N ALA A 35 6.43 7.79 -8.64
CA ALA A 35 6.30 6.48 -9.26
C ALA A 35 6.13 5.37 -8.22
N GLU A 36 6.86 5.40 -7.11
CA GLU A 36 6.75 4.45 -6.00
C GLU A 36 5.36 4.55 -5.32
N ILE A 37 4.82 5.76 -5.14
CA ILE A 37 3.46 5.96 -4.62
C ILE A 37 2.42 5.36 -5.57
N SER A 38 2.54 5.63 -6.86
CA SER A 38 1.64 5.11 -7.89
C SER A 38 1.68 3.59 -7.95
N ALA A 39 2.86 2.99 -7.85
CA ALA A 39 3.05 1.55 -7.79
C ALA A 39 2.41 0.94 -6.53
N ALA A 40 2.53 1.60 -5.37
CA ALA A 40 1.91 1.14 -4.12
C ALA A 40 0.38 1.10 -4.22
N VAL A 41 -0.23 2.13 -4.82
CA VAL A 41 -1.68 2.18 -5.08
C VAL A 41 -2.11 1.07 -6.02
N ALA A 42 -1.39 0.84 -7.11
CA ALA A 42 -1.68 -0.23 -8.07
C ALA A 42 -1.57 -1.61 -7.40
N ASN A 43 -0.50 -1.85 -6.66
CA ASN A 43 -0.28 -3.09 -5.93
C ASN A 43 -1.37 -3.37 -4.90
N LEU A 44 -1.83 -2.35 -4.17
CA LEU A 44 -2.92 -2.51 -3.21
C LEU A 44 -4.24 -2.86 -3.90
N ARG A 45 -4.55 -2.24 -5.04
CA ARG A 45 -5.73 -2.57 -5.85
C ARG A 45 -5.67 -4.01 -6.37
N THR A 46 -4.52 -4.43 -6.89
CA THR A 46 -4.31 -5.80 -7.36
C THR A 46 -4.51 -6.80 -6.23
N LEU A 47 -3.93 -6.55 -5.06
CA LEU A 47 -4.07 -7.40 -3.88
C LEU A 47 -5.55 -7.57 -3.46
N VAL A 48 -6.32 -6.48 -3.44
CA VAL A 48 -7.77 -6.53 -3.13
C VAL A 48 -8.54 -7.31 -4.20
N SER A 49 -8.23 -7.08 -5.47
CA SER A 49 -8.85 -7.79 -6.61
C SER A 49 -8.56 -9.29 -6.56
N ASP A 50 -7.31 -9.66 -6.37
CA ASP A 50 -6.87 -11.05 -6.31
C ASP A 50 -7.50 -11.79 -5.12
N ALA A 51 -7.54 -11.16 -3.94
CA ALA A 51 -8.21 -11.72 -2.78
C ALA A 51 -9.71 -11.93 -3.02
N THR A 52 -10.37 -11.01 -3.71
CA THR A 52 -11.78 -11.13 -4.08
C THR A 52 -12.01 -12.28 -5.06
N ALA A 53 -11.16 -12.40 -6.08
CA ALA A 53 -11.20 -13.48 -7.05
C ALA A 53 -10.97 -14.84 -6.38
N TYR A 54 -9.97 -14.94 -5.51
CA TYR A 54 -9.68 -16.15 -4.75
C TYR A 54 -10.90 -16.58 -3.91
N TYR A 55 -11.49 -15.64 -3.16
CA TYR A 55 -12.67 -15.91 -2.35
C TYR A 55 -13.88 -16.34 -3.17
N THR A 56 -14.07 -15.75 -4.35
CA THR A 56 -15.17 -16.11 -5.25
C THR A 56 -15.06 -17.57 -5.71
N VAL A 57 -13.84 -18.06 -5.93
CA VAL A 57 -13.59 -19.45 -6.39
C VAL A 57 -13.58 -20.44 -5.23
N LYS A 58 -12.94 -20.10 -4.12
CA LYS A 58 -12.70 -21.02 -3.00
C LYS A 58 -13.75 -20.94 -1.90
N GLY A 59 -14.47 -19.83 -1.77
CA GLY A 59 -15.46 -19.58 -0.72
C GLY A 59 -14.87 -19.37 0.69
N THR A 60 -13.56 -19.55 0.85
CA THR A 60 -12.89 -19.50 2.16
C THR A 60 -11.42 -19.13 2.02
N PHE A 61 -10.86 -18.57 3.10
CA PHE A 61 -9.42 -18.32 3.25
C PHE A 61 -8.73 -19.24 4.26
N ASN A 62 -9.39 -20.32 4.68
CA ASN A 62 -8.80 -21.24 5.66
C ASN A 62 -7.47 -21.80 5.16
N ASN A 63 -6.42 -21.62 5.95
CA ASN A 63 -5.05 -22.02 5.65
C ASN A 63 -4.45 -21.45 4.35
N ALA A 64 -5.10 -20.47 3.72
CA ALA A 64 -4.57 -19.81 2.54
C ALA A 64 -3.34 -18.96 2.88
N LYS A 65 -2.39 -18.94 1.97
CA LYS A 65 -1.18 -18.12 2.05
C LYS A 65 -1.22 -17.00 1.02
N TRP A 66 -0.49 -15.92 1.26
CA TRP A 66 -0.48 -14.78 0.36
C TRP A 66 0.06 -15.11 -1.03
N ASN A 67 1.07 -15.98 -1.14
CA ASN A 67 1.64 -16.41 -2.43
C ASN A 67 0.68 -17.25 -3.28
N GLU A 68 -0.38 -17.82 -2.69
CA GLU A 68 -1.44 -18.54 -3.39
C GLU A 68 -2.52 -17.60 -3.94
N ILE A 69 -2.59 -16.39 -3.41
CA ILE A 69 -3.65 -15.41 -3.71
C ILE A 69 -3.17 -14.37 -4.70
N THR A 70 -1.96 -13.82 -4.50
CA THR A 70 -1.47 -12.68 -5.27
C THR A 70 0.03 -12.78 -5.56
N ASN A 71 0.43 -12.19 -6.69
CA ASN A 71 1.85 -12.01 -7.04
C ASN A 71 2.40 -10.64 -6.60
N VAL A 72 1.61 -9.86 -5.88
CA VAL A 72 2.07 -8.56 -5.35
C VAL A 72 3.23 -8.77 -4.38
N PRO A 73 4.34 -8.03 -4.50
CA PRO A 73 5.48 -8.15 -3.60
C PRO A 73 5.11 -7.78 -2.16
N THR A 74 5.10 -8.75 -1.28
CA THR A 74 4.80 -8.59 0.15
C THR A 74 6.01 -8.95 1.01
N ASP A 75 5.98 -8.56 2.29
CA ASP A 75 7.06 -8.88 3.22
C ASP A 75 7.15 -10.39 3.52
N LYS A 76 6.00 -11.03 3.68
CA LYS A 76 5.88 -12.45 4.05
C LYS A 76 4.95 -13.19 3.09
N PRO A 77 5.41 -13.53 1.87
CA PRO A 77 4.55 -14.18 0.88
C PRO A 77 4.00 -15.54 1.34
N ASP A 78 4.75 -16.30 2.13
CA ASP A 78 4.36 -17.63 2.63
C ASP A 78 3.54 -17.57 3.92
N ALA A 79 3.26 -16.38 4.46
CA ALA A 79 2.43 -16.25 5.66
C ALA A 79 0.96 -16.53 5.36
N LEU A 80 0.25 -17.05 6.36
CA LEU A 80 -1.21 -17.16 6.30
C LEU A 80 -1.83 -15.77 6.15
N VAL A 81 -2.91 -15.69 5.39
CA VAL A 81 -3.60 -14.42 5.11
C VAL A 81 -4.22 -13.77 6.34
N THR A 82 -4.42 -14.54 7.40
CA THR A 82 -4.88 -14.07 8.72
C THR A 82 -3.78 -13.46 9.59
N ALA A 83 -2.52 -13.65 9.20
CA ALA A 83 -1.38 -13.05 9.88
C ALA A 83 -1.06 -11.68 9.27
N ASN A 84 -0.50 -10.79 10.09
CA ASN A 84 -0.04 -9.48 9.61
C ASN A 84 1.03 -9.66 8.54
N ASN A 85 0.80 -9.01 7.40
CA ASN A 85 1.74 -8.90 6.29
C ASN A 85 1.85 -7.43 5.88
N SER A 86 2.90 -7.08 5.15
CA SER A 86 3.14 -5.70 4.75
C SER A 86 3.44 -5.61 3.26
N LEU A 87 2.91 -4.57 2.62
CA LEU A 87 3.28 -4.19 1.27
C LEU A 87 4.61 -3.43 1.31
N LYS A 88 5.55 -3.87 0.50
CA LYS A 88 6.85 -3.21 0.33
C LYS A 88 6.80 -2.15 -0.75
N VAL A 89 7.37 -0.99 -0.45
CA VAL A 89 7.53 0.13 -1.38
C VAL A 89 8.97 0.62 -1.26
N GLY A 90 9.70 0.66 -2.36
CA GLY A 90 11.12 1.00 -2.32
C GLY A 90 11.97 0.07 -1.41
N GLY A 91 11.50 -1.16 -1.19
CA GLY A 91 12.14 -2.12 -0.28
C GLY A 91 11.74 -2.01 1.19
N ALA A 92 11.06 -0.93 1.60
CA ALA A 92 10.58 -0.70 2.96
C ALA A 92 9.13 -1.18 3.16
N ARG A 93 8.78 -1.61 4.37
CA ARG A 93 7.41 -1.95 4.76
C ARG A 93 6.62 -0.67 5.01
N CYS A 94 5.56 -0.44 4.25
CA CYS A 94 4.83 0.82 4.31
C CYS A 94 3.35 0.66 4.67
N ILE A 95 2.73 -0.44 4.31
CA ILE A 95 1.29 -0.67 4.50
C ILE A 95 1.09 -2.07 5.06
N ASP A 96 0.43 -2.18 6.20
CA ASP A 96 0.04 -3.46 6.79
C ASP A 96 -1.32 -3.91 6.29
N PHE A 97 -1.47 -5.20 6.09
CA PHE A 97 -2.75 -5.78 5.71
C PHE A 97 -2.88 -7.23 6.21
N LEU A 98 -4.12 -7.66 6.39
CA LEU A 98 -4.48 -9.05 6.68
C LEU A 98 -5.95 -9.29 6.35
N ILE A 99 -6.35 -10.55 6.20
CA ILE A 99 -7.75 -10.92 6.02
C ILE A 99 -8.38 -11.27 7.36
N ARG A 100 -9.58 -10.72 7.61
CA ARG A 100 -10.39 -10.96 8.79
C ARG A 100 -11.83 -11.30 8.42
N GLY A 101 -12.55 -11.95 9.34
CA GLY A 101 -13.96 -12.30 9.20
C GLY A 101 -14.23 -13.80 9.34
N LYS A 102 -15.50 -14.18 9.24
CA LYS A 102 -16.01 -15.53 9.53
C LYS A 102 -15.30 -16.66 8.75
N ASN A 103 -14.91 -16.40 7.51
CA ASN A 103 -14.29 -17.38 6.63
C ASN A 103 -12.76 -17.26 6.54
N SER A 104 -12.15 -16.49 7.43
CA SER A 104 -10.69 -16.32 7.49
C SER A 104 -10.02 -17.11 8.62
N GLY A 105 -10.79 -17.91 9.37
CA GLY A 105 -10.28 -18.64 10.53
C GLY A 105 -10.02 -17.75 11.76
N ASN A 106 -10.40 -16.47 11.73
CA ASN A 106 -10.23 -15.56 12.84
C ASN A 106 -11.49 -15.49 13.69
N THR A 107 -11.42 -16.01 14.93
CA THR A 107 -12.54 -16.10 15.87
C THR A 107 -12.84 -14.80 16.62
N THR A 108 -12.03 -13.76 16.47
CA THR A 108 -12.16 -12.51 17.22
C THR A 108 -13.12 -11.51 16.57
N ASP A 109 -13.53 -11.71 15.33
CA ASP A 109 -14.51 -10.85 14.68
C ASP A 109 -15.93 -11.44 14.85
N ASN A 110 -16.92 -10.57 15.02
CA ASN A 110 -18.34 -10.95 15.18
C ASN A 110 -18.75 -12.02 14.17
N ALA A 111 -19.52 -13.01 14.60
CA ALA A 111 -20.03 -14.10 13.77
C ALA A 111 -20.80 -13.62 12.51
N ASN A 112 -21.24 -12.36 12.49
CA ASN A 112 -21.93 -11.69 11.38
C ASN A 112 -21.00 -10.78 10.57
N ALA A 113 -19.71 -10.69 10.89
CA ALA A 113 -18.80 -9.82 10.16
C ALA A 113 -18.52 -10.37 8.76
N GLN A 114 -18.66 -9.50 7.77
CA GLN A 114 -18.28 -9.83 6.40
C GLN A 114 -16.76 -10.03 6.30
N THR A 115 -16.32 -11.01 5.50
CA THR A 115 -14.89 -11.18 5.21
C THR A 115 -14.35 -9.93 4.53
N HIS A 116 -13.26 -9.40 5.03
CA HIS A 116 -12.67 -8.16 4.56
C HIS A 116 -11.14 -8.17 4.69
N ILE A 117 -10.47 -7.35 3.89
CA ILE A 117 -9.06 -7.00 4.08
C ILE A 117 -9.02 -5.81 5.03
N LEU A 118 -8.30 -5.98 6.12
CA LEU A 118 -7.95 -4.90 7.04
C LEU A 118 -6.66 -4.27 6.54
N ILE A 119 -6.67 -2.96 6.31
CA ILE A 119 -5.54 -2.21 5.77
C ILE A 119 -5.18 -1.12 6.78
N ALA A 120 -3.92 -1.03 7.15
CA ALA A 120 -3.41 -0.08 8.13
C ALA A 120 -2.10 0.55 7.65
N LYS A 121 -1.82 1.76 8.13
CA LYS A 121 -0.48 2.32 8.03
C LYS A 121 0.47 1.42 8.82
N PHE A 122 1.60 1.08 8.23
CA PHE A 122 2.64 0.38 8.95
C PHE A 122 3.14 1.29 10.09
N ASN A 123 3.01 0.81 11.31
CA ASN A 123 3.50 1.50 12.49
C ASN A 123 4.76 0.78 12.99
N GLY A 124 5.90 1.29 12.57
CA GLY A 124 7.21 0.71 12.85
C GLY A 124 7.70 0.90 14.29
N ASN A 125 6.86 0.61 15.29
CA ASN A 125 7.32 0.60 16.68
C ASN A 125 8.51 -0.37 16.79
N ASN A 126 9.73 0.17 16.94
CA ASN A 126 11.01 -0.54 16.97
C ASN A 126 11.51 -1.09 15.61
N ASP A 127 10.95 -0.67 14.48
CA ASP A 127 11.42 -1.08 13.16
C ASP A 127 11.97 0.12 12.36
N THR A 128 13.20 0.01 11.92
CA THR A 128 13.88 1.03 11.10
C THR A 128 13.41 1.06 9.65
N SER A 129 12.47 0.20 9.28
CA SER A 129 11.96 0.13 7.90
C SER A 129 10.96 1.23 7.54
N LEU A 130 10.51 2.04 8.52
CA LEU A 130 9.69 3.21 8.24
C LEU A 130 10.58 4.35 7.73
N THR A 131 10.53 4.59 6.44
CA THR A 131 11.31 5.62 5.74
C THR A 131 10.47 6.88 5.48
N ALA A 132 11.12 7.98 5.08
CA ALA A 132 10.44 9.18 4.59
C ALA A 132 9.49 8.85 3.43
N LEU A 133 9.91 7.94 2.53
CA LEU A 133 9.06 7.43 1.44
C LEU A 133 7.79 6.75 1.97
N CYS A 134 7.88 5.88 2.98
CA CYS A 134 6.69 5.26 3.59
C CYS A 134 5.72 6.30 4.15
N THR A 135 6.23 7.36 4.77
CA THR A 135 5.40 8.45 5.29
C THR A 135 4.65 9.16 4.15
N GLN A 136 5.31 9.42 3.05
CA GLN A 136 4.68 10.02 1.87
C GLN A 136 3.64 9.08 1.25
N VAL A 137 3.98 7.80 1.06
CA VAL A 137 3.06 6.76 0.57
C VAL A 137 1.79 6.71 1.43
N GLN A 138 1.94 6.61 2.75
CA GLN A 138 0.82 6.51 3.69
C GLN A 138 -0.06 7.76 3.75
N ASN A 139 0.49 8.93 3.42
CA ASN A 139 -0.22 10.21 3.40
C ASN A 139 -0.74 10.60 2.01
N SER A 140 -0.46 9.82 0.97
CA SER A 140 -0.99 10.08 -0.37
C SER A 140 -2.51 9.95 -0.40
N GLU A 141 -3.19 10.87 -1.11
CA GLU A 141 -4.67 10.90 -1.17
C GLU A 141 -5.30 9.58 -1.64
N PRO A 142 -4.77 8.86 -2.66
CA PRO A 142 -5.35 7.60 -3.07
C PRO A 142 -5.34 6.52 -1.98
N LEU A 143 -4.35 6.53 -1.08
CA LEU A 143 -4.24 5.54 -0.01
C LEU A 143 -5.01 5.93 1.25
N LYS A 144 -5.19 7.23 1.52
CA LYS A 144 -6.03 7.70 2.64
C LYS A 144 -7.45 7.13 2.57
N ALA A 145 -8.02 7.01 1.36
CA ALA A 145 -9.33 6.41 1.16
C ALA A 145 -9.38 4.95 1.64
N TYR A 146 -8.31 4.18 1.42
CA TYR A 146 -8.22 2.80 1.92
C TYR A 146 -8.11 2.75 3.45
N PHE A 147 -7.35 3.65 4.07
CA PHE A 147 -7.19 3.68 5.53
C PHE A 147 -8.45 4.15 6.27
N SER A 148 -9.34 4.88 5.60
CA SER A 148 -10.61 5.37 6.16
C SER A 148 -11.82 4.52 5.76
N SER A 149 -11.66 3.54 4.86
CA SER A 149 -12.75 2.68 4.41
C SER A 149 -13.33 1.83 5.53
N LYS A 150 -14.66 1.64 5.52
CA LYS A 150 -15.41 0.88 6.54
C LYS A 150 -16.22 -0.25 5.89
N VAL A 151 -16.51 -1.28 6.64
CA VAL A 151 -17.36 -2.40 6.22
C VAL A 151 -18.47 -2.57 7.23
N ASN A 152 -19.70 -2.76 6.73
CA ASN A 152 -20.89 -2.97 7.58
C ASN A 152 -20.70 -4.18 8.51
N GLY A 153 -21.12 -4.02 9.77
CA GLY A 153 -21.06 -5.06 10.80
C GLY A 153 -19.73 -5.13 11.55
N VAL A 154 -18.75 -4.25 11.26
CA VAL A 154 -17.48 -4.16 12.00
C VAL A 154 -17.46 -2.85 12.79
N THR A 155 -17.50 -2.95 14.11
CA THR A 155 -17.64 -1.82 15.04
C THR A 155 -16.32 -1.26 15.59
N ALA A 156 -15.17 -1.61 15.05
CA ALA A 156 -13.91 -1.19 15.61
C ALA A 156 -13.45 0.19 15.08
N ASN A 157 -13.36 1.16 15.98
CA ASN A 157 -12.73 2.47 15.77
C ASN A 157 -11.22 2.41 16.04
N ASP A 158 -10.50 1.57 15.29
CA ASP A 158 -9.06 1.33 15.49
C ASP A 158 -8.17 2.09 14.49
N GLY A 159 -8.74 3.03 13.73
CA GLY A 159 -8.00 3.82 12.73
C GLY A 159 -7.51 3.03 11.51
N LYS A 160 -8.05 1.83 11.28
CA LYS A 160 -7.68 0.95 10.19
C LYS A 160 -8.79 0.88 9.15
N GLY A 161 -8.42 0.96 7.87
CA GLY A 161 -9.34 0.78 6.77
C GLY A 161 -9.75 -0.68 6.57
N ARG A 162 -10.94 -0.89 6.03
CA ARG A 162 -11.50 -2.20 5.75
C ARG A 162 -12.10 -2.22 4.35
N VAL A 163 -11.77 -3.24 3.58
CA VAL A 163 -12.33 -3.43 2.24
C VAL A 163 -13.02 -4.78 2.19
N ALA A 164 -14.32 -4.78 1.89
CA ALA A 164 -15.12 -6.00 1.82
C ALA A 164 -14.64 -6.92 0.69
N ILE A 165 -14.71 -8.24 0.94
CA ILE A 165 -14.40 -9.29 -0.05
C ILE A 165 -15.68 -10.08 -0.33
N GLY A 166 -15.93 -10.37 -1.59
CA GLY A 166 -16.99 -11.33 -2.01
C GLY A 166 -18.40 -10.78 -2.13
N SER A 167 -18.64 -9.52 -1.90
CA SER A 167 -19.87 -8.82 -2.29
C SER A 167 -19.54 -7.39 -2.66
N SER A 168 -20.43 -6.73 -3.42
CA SER A 168 -20.27 -5.37 -3.94
C SER A 168 -19.49 -4.47 -2.98
N ILE A 169 -18.36 -3.96 -3.43
CA ILE A 169 -17.50 -3.07 -2.66
C ILE A 169 -18.30 -1.83 -2.29
N SER A 170 -18.89 -1.81 -1.10
CA SER A 170 -19.45 -0.59 -0.54
C SER A 170 -18.34 0.08 0.28
N ILE A 171 -17.65 1.02 -0.33
CA ILE A 171 -16.87 2.00 0.42
C ILE A 171 -17.90 2.96 0.99
N TYR A 172 -18.29 2.75 2.25
CA TYR A 172 -19.16 3.70 2.95
C TYR A 172 -18.30 4.83 3.50
N ASP A 173 -18.50 6.01 2.93
CA ASP A 173 -18.12 7.26 3.55
C ASP A 173 -19.16 7.55 4.66
N GLU A 174 -18.73 7.52 5.91
CA GLU A 174 -19.61 7.87 7.03
C GLU A 174 -19.81 9.37 7.04
N GLN A 175 -20.87 9.82 6.37
CA GLN A 175 -21.42 11.15 6.68
C GLN A 175 -21.80 11.18 8.15
N THR A 176 -21.08 11.98 8.91
CA THR A 176 -21.38 12.37 10.29
C THR A 176 -22.86 12.78 10.38
N THR A 177 -23.73 11.89 10.85
CA THR A 177 -25.01 12.30 11.37
C THR A 177 -24.75 12.94 12.74
N THR A 178 -24.53 14.25 12.75
CA THR A 178 -24.72 15.07 13.94
C THR A 178 -26.19 14.99 14.30
N SER A 179 -26.53 14.10 15.22
CA SER A 179 -27.80 14.12 15.93
C SER A 179 -27.81 15.35 16.81
N THR A 180 -28.39 16.44 16.31
CA THR A 180 -28.91 17.53 17.16
C THR A 180 -30.15 17.02 17.85
N GLY A 181 -29.97 16.54 19.08
CA GLY A 181 -31.08 16.30 20.00
C GLY A 181 -31.66 17.65 20.49
N SER A 182 -32.91 17.84 20.25
CA SER A 182 -33.75 18.83 20.93
C SER A 182 -34.20 18.32 22.30
#